data_1293cd53ef0967f039dd9d25e3469883
#
_entry.id   1293cd53ef0967f039dd9d25e3469883
#
_cell.length_a   1.000
_cell.length_b   1.000
_cell.length_c   1.000
_cell.angle_alpha   90.00
_cell.angle_beta   90.00
_cell.angle_gamma   90.00
#
_symmetry.space_group_name_H-M   'P 1'
#
loop_
_entity.id
_entity.type
_entity.pdbx_description
1 polymer ?
#
loop_
_entity_poly.entity_id
_entity_poly.type
_entity_poly.pdbx_seq_one_letter_code
_entity_poly.pdbx_strand_id
1 'polypeptide(L)'
;MVVRSVTTTKADQKAQAKAEYNAFLAVCPSRQLLARISDKWVVLILCALGGDASGQPGASHAPKAMRYSELARLLAGVSQKMLTQTLRALERDGLLTRTVTPTVPVTVTYELTDLGLSLHHLTRGLRQWAQTHMDEVLAGREKYDAGAS
;
A
#
# COMPACT_ATOMS: atom_id res chain seq x y z
N MET A 1 -17.76 -41.13 -37.13
CA MET A 1 -17.59 -40.00 -36.19
C MET A 1 -16.20 -39.47 -36.36
N VAL A 2 -16.06 -38.32 -37.02
CA VAL A 2 -14.75 -37.73 -37.28
C VAL A 2 -14.37 -36.83 -36.11
N VAL A 3 -13.39 -37.25 -35.31
CA VAL A 3 -12.81 -36.39 -34.28
C VAL A 3 -11.89 -35.41 -34.99
N ARG A 4 -12.30 -34.16 -35.09
CA ARG A 4 -11.41 -33.09 -35.55
C ARG A 4 -10.35 -32.85 -34.50
N SER A 5 -9.15 -33.25 -34.79
CA SER A 5 -7.97 -32.87 -34.05
C SER A 5 -7.75 -31.36 -34.23
N VAL A 6 -8.03 -30.58 -33.21
CA VAL A 6 -7.74 -29.12 -33.22
C VAL A 6 -6.24 -28.95 -33.02
N THR A 7 -5.55 -28.58 -34.08
CA THR A 7 -4.12 -28.30 -34.01
C THR A 7 -3.93 -26.93 -33.31
N THR A 8 -3.50 -26.97 -32.06
CA THR A 8 -3.20 -25.75 -31.32
C THR A 8 -1.91 -25.14 -31.85
N THR A 9 -1.96 -23.89 -32.29
CA THR A 9 -0.77 -23.21 -32.79
C THR A 9 0.13 -22.80 -31.62
N LYS A 10 1.39 -22.50 -31.88
CA LYS A 10 2.34 -22.02 -30.88
C LYS A 10 1.87 -20.69 -30.26
N ALA A 11 1.23 -19.83 -31.06
CA ALA A 11 0.63 -18.60 -30.60
C ALA A 11 -0.55 -18.85 -29.63
N ASP A 12 -1.39 -19.86 -29.93
CA ASP A 12 -2.51 -20.24 -29.07
C ASP A 12 -2.01 -20.78 -27.72
N GLN A 13 -0.97 -21.61 -27.74
CA GLN A 13 -0.33 -22.13 -26.54
C GLN A 13 0.24 -21.01 -25.64
N LYS A 14 0.88 -20.03 -26.28
CA LYS A 14 1.43 -18.87 -25.56
C LYS A 14 0.31 -18.00 -24.94
N ALA A 15 -0.76 -17.76 -25.68
CA ALA A 15 -1.91 -17.00 -25.19
C ALA A 15 -2.60 -17.71 -24.02
N GLN A 16 -2.76 -19.04 -24.10
CA GLN A 16 -3.35 -19.84 -23.04
C GLN A 16 -2.47 -19.86 -21.79
N ALA A 17 -1.16 -20.03 -21.93
CA ALA A 17 -0.22 -19.97 -20.82
C ALA A 17 -0.25 -18.62 -20.12
N LYS A 18 -0.35 -17.52 -20.86
CA LYS A 18 -0.50 -16.17 -20.32
C LYS A 18 -1.81 -16.01 -19.55
N ALA A 19 -2.91 -16.52 -20.10
CA ALA A 19 -4.22 -16.45 -19.45
C ALA A 19 -4.23 -17.24 -18.13
N GLU A 20 -3.66 -18.43 -18.10
CA GLU A 20 -3.51 -19.26 -16.91
C GLU A 20 -2.65 -18.57 -15.84
N TYR A 21 -1.53 -17.99 -16.25
CA TYR A 21 -0.64 -17.24 -15.37
C TYR A 21 -1.34 -16.01 -14.79
N ASN A 22 -2.07 -15.26 -15.61
CA ASN A 22 -2.84 -14.10 -15.15
C ASN A 22 -3.94 -14.50 -14.16
N ALA A 23 -4.64 -15.62 -14.42
CA ALA A 23 -5.64 -16.15 -13.50
C ALA A 23 -5.02 -16.55 -12.15
N PHE A 24 -3.86 -17.21 -12.19
CA PHE A 24 -3.10 -17.56 -10.99
C PHE A 24 -2.71 -16.31 -10.21
N LEU A 25 -2.16 -15.31 -10.87
CA LEU A 25 -1.76 -14.05 -10.23
C LEU A 25 -2.95 -13.29 -9.64
N ALA A 26 -4.12 -13.35 -10.28
CA ALA A 26 -5.32 -12.65 -9.82
C ALA A 26 -5.79 -13.15 -8.45
N VAL A 27 -5.57 -14.43 -8.13
CA VAL A 27 -5.96 -15.03 -6.84
C VAL A 27 -4.80 -15.15 -5.86
N CYS A 28 -3.59 -14.77 -6.27
CA CYS A 28 -2.41 -14.83 -5.42
C CYS A 28 -2.51 -13.80 -4.29
N PRO A 29 -2.47 -14.24 -3.01
CA PRO A 29 -2.56 -13.30 -1.88
C PRO A 29 -1.48 -12.23 -1.88
N SER A 30 -0.25 -12.59 -2.24
CA SER A 30 0.87 -11.63 -2.31
C SER A 30 0.62 -10.53 -3.34
N ARG A 31 0.07 -10.88 -4.51
CA ARG A 31 -0.27 -9.90 -5.54
C ARG A 31 -1.39 -8.98 -5.10
N GLN A 32 -2.42 -9.52 -4.44
CA GLN A 32 -3.52 -8.73 -3.93
C GLN A 32 -3.05 -7.71 -2.90
N LEU A 33 -2.15 -8.12 -2.00
CA LEU A 33 -1.55 -7.22 -1.03
C LEU A 33 -0.69 -6.15 -1.72
N LEU A 34 0.18 -6.55 -2.66
CA LEU A 34 1.05 -5.61 -3.38
C LEU A 34 0.25 -4.58 -4.16
N ALA A 35 -0.89 -4.95 -4.72
CA ALA A 35 -1.79 -4.01 -5.39
C ALA A 35 -2.29 -2.93 -4.42
N ARG A 36 -2.49 -3.27 -3.15
CA ARG A 36 -2.91 -2.31 -2.13
C ARG A 36 -1.76 -1.45 -1.63
N ILE A 37 -0.64 -2.05 -1.25
CA ILE A 37 0.48 -1.32 -0.65
C ILE A 37 1.38 -0.61 -1.66
N SER A 38 1.19 -0.83 -2.96
CA SER A 38 1.90 -0.06 -4.00
C SER A 38 1.45 1.40 -4.07
N ASP A 39 0.31 1.73 -3.49
CA ASP A 39 -0.11 3.11 -3.31
C ASP A 39 0.64 3.72 -2.10
N LYS A 40 1.42 4.77 -2.38
CA LYS A 40 2.21 5.43 -1.34
C LYS A 40 1.36 5.97 -0.18
N TRP A 41 0.13 6.40 -0.47
CA TRP A 41 -0.75 6.96 0.56
C TRP A 41 -1.23 5.89 1.53
N VAL A 42 -1.42 4.65 1.07
CA VAL A 42 -1.75 3.52 1.95
C VAL A 42 -0.66 3.31 3.00
N VAL A 43 0.58 3.21 2.55
CA VAL A 43 1.73 2.99 3.46
C VAL A 43 1.90 4.18 4.40
N LEU A 44 1.75 5.41 3.90
CA LEU A 44 1.87 6.62 4.73
C LEU A 44 0.78 6.72 5.79
N ILE A 45 -0.47 6.33 5.46
CA ILE A 45 -1.57 6.29 6.43
C ILE A 45 -1.30 5.23 7.50
N LEU A 46 -0.85 4.04 7.09
CA LEU A 46 -0.48 2.98 8.04
C LEU A 46 0.62 3.46 9.00
N CYS A 47 1.63 4.14 8.49
CA CYS A 47 2.69 4.71 9.31
C CYS A 47 2.16 5.78 10.28
N ALA A 48 1.30 6.66 9.79
CA ALA A 48 0.72 7.72 10.62
C ALA A 48 -0.10 7.16 11.78
N LEU A 49 -1.02 6.24 11.50
CA LEU A 49 -1.89 5.64 12.49
C LEU A 49 -1.16 4.62 13.37
N GLY A 50 -0.07 4.05 12.88
CA GLY A 50 0.77 3.12 13.61
C GLY A 50 1.75 3.77 14.58
N GLY A 51 1.86 5.10 14.57
CA GLY A 51 2.73 5.85 15.49
C GLY A 51 4.11 6.20 14.95
N ASP A 52 4.42 5.90 13.69
CA ASP A 52 5.73 6.17 13.10
C ASP A 52 5.85 7.52 12.39
N ALA A 53 4.83 8.35 12.48
CA ALA A 53 4.76 9.60 11.70
C ALA A 53 5.67 10.71 12.19
N SER A 54 6.11 10.67 13.43
CA SER A 54 7.03 11.66 13.95
C SER A 54 8.46 11.15 13.73
N GLY A 55 9.16 11.65 12.76
CA GLY A 55 10.57 11.31 12.53
C GLY A 55 11.50 11.76 13.65
N GLN A 56 10.98 12.02 14.85
CA GLN A 56 11.76 12.47 16.01
C GLN A 56 12.25 11.28 16.83
N PRO A 57 13.55 11.22 17.13
CA PRO A 57 14.09 10.25 18.07
C PRO A 57 13.41 10.41 19.43
N GLY A 58 12.86 9.34 19.97
CA GLY A 58 12.19 9.33 21.27
C GLY A 58 10.69 9.63 21.24
N ALA A 59 10.10 9.81 20.05
CA ALA A 59 8.66 9.91 19.94
C ALA A 59 7.99 8.57 20.27
N SER A 60 6.83 8.62 20.90
CA SER A 60 6.05 7.43 21.22
C SER A 60 5.66 6.71 19.90
N HIS A 61 6.08 5.46 19.78
CA HIS A 61 5.70 4.61 18.65
C HIS A 61 4.38 3.89 18.89
N ALA A 62 3.54 4.42 19.80
CA ALA A 62 2.24 3.85 20.09
C ALA A 62 1.25 4.16 18.96
N PRO A 63 0.41 3.19 18.56
CA PRO A 63 -0.69 3.45 17.63
C PRO A 63 -1.59 4.57 18.16
N LYS A 64 -2.07 5.41 17.25
CA LYS A 64 -2.85 6.59 17.62
C LYS A 64 -4.05 6.74 16.69
N ALA A 65 -5.22 6.97 17.27
CA ALA A 65 -6.39 7.40 16.51
C ALA A 65 -6.18 8.85 16.07
N MET A 66 -6.50 9.14 14.81
CA MET A 66 -6.32 10.47 14.23
C MET A 66 -7.59 10.94 13.52
N ARG A 67 -7.83 12.24 13.60
CA ARG A 67 -8.90 12.89 12.85
C ARG A 67 -8.51 13.03 11.37
N TYR A 68 -9.52 13.14 10.51
CA TYR A 68 -9.30 13.40 9.09
C TYR A 68 -8.41 14.62 8.86
N SER A 69 -8.69 15.73 9.56
CA SER A 69 -7.91 16.96 9.44
C SER A 69 -6.45 16.80 9.86
N GLU A 70 -6.18 15.99 10.87
CA GLU A 70 -4.81 15.68 11.32
C GLU A 70 -4.06 14.87 10.27
N LEU A 71 -4.73 13.85 9.70
CA LEU A 71 -4.16 13.06 8.59
C LEU A 71 -3.89 13.91 7.36
N ALA A 72 -4.83 14.77 6.97
CA ALA A 72 -4.69 15.66 5.82
C ALA A 72 -3.51 16.62 6.00
N ARG A 73 -3.30 17.10 7.21
CA ARG A 73 -2.18 18.00 7.53
C ARG A 73 -0.84 17.26 7.54
N LEU A 74 -0.82 16.06 8.09
CA LEU A 74 0.39 15.24 8.19
C LEU A 74 0.84 14.74 6.81
N LEU A 75 -0.12 14.37 5.97
CA LEU A 75 0.13 13.85 4.63
C LEU A 75 0.10 14.99 3.60
N ALA A 76 1.04 15.91 3.74
CA ALA A 76 1.13 17.07 2.88
C ALA A 76 1.20 16.66 1.40
N GLY A 77 0.37 17.28 0.57
CA GLY A 77 0.29 17.00 -0.86
C GLY A 77 -0.78 15.99 -1.26
N VAL A 78 -1.44 15.32 -0.30
CA VAL A 78 -2.58 14.46 -0.63
C VAL A 78 -3.82 15.32 -0.90
N SER A 79 -4.53 15.02 -2.00
CA SER A 79 -5.82 15.67 -2.27
C SER A 79 -6.89 15.11 -1.35
N GLN A 80 -7.94 15.91 -1.09
CA GLN A 80 -9.08 15.48 -0.29
C GLN A 80 -9.74 14.23 -0.90
N LYS A 81 -9.86 14.20 -2.22
CA LYS A 81 -10.43 13.06 -2.95
C LYS A 81 -9.58 11.79 -2.73
N MET A 82 -8.26 11.90 -2.89
CA MET A 82 -7.36 10.75 -2.74
C MET A 82 -7.34 10.24 -1.30
N LEU A 83 -7.26 11.13 -0.31
CA LEU A 83 -7.28 10.75 1.10
C LEU A 83 -8.60 10.04 1.45
N THR A 84 -9.73 10.59 1.03
CA THR A 84 -11.05 9.99 1.28
C THR A 84 -11.16 8.61 0.65
N GLN A 85 -10.73 8.46 -0.62
CA GLN A 85 -10.78 7.17 -1.33
C GLN A 85 -9.87 6.13 -0.66
N THR A 86 -8.68 6.54 -0.25
CA THR A 86 -7.72 5.63 0.39
C THR A 86 -8.22 5.17 1.75
N LEU A 87 -8.75 6.07 2.57
CA LEU A 87 -9.33 5.74 3.87
C LEU A 87 -10.51 4.79 3.73
N ARG A 88 -11.38 5.00 2.75
CA ARG A 88 -12.50 4.09 2.46
C ARG A 88 -12.03 2.70 2.05
N ALA A 89 -11.00 2.64 1.21
CA ALA A 89 -10.43 1.36 0.78
C ALA A 89 -9.84 0.59 1.96
N LEU A 90 -9.13 1.25 2.86
CA LEU A 90 -8.55 0.64 4.06
C LEU A 90 -9.62 0.20 5.05
N GLU A 91 -10.68 0.98 5.22
CA GLU A 91 -11.83 0.61 6.04
C GLU A 91 -12.52 -0.62 5.47
N ARG A 92 -12.75 -0.65 4.15
CA ARG A 92 -13.35 -1.79 3.45
C ARG A 92 -12.53 -3.06 3.62
N ASP A 93 -11.21 -2.94 3.59
CA ASP A 93 -10.29 -4.07 3.77
C ASP A 93 -10.18 -4.53 5.25
N GLY A 94 -10.83 -3.82 6.19
CA GLY A 94 -10.78 -4.15 7.61
C GLY A 94 -9.47 -3.75 8.28
N LEU A 95 -8.68 -2.89 7.67
CA LEU A 95 -7.38 -2.46 8.18
C LEU A 95 -7.47 -1.28 9.13
N LEU A 96 -8.53 -0.49 9.04
CA LEU A 96 -8.83 0.59 9.97
C LEU A 96 -10.33 0.66 10.27
N THR A 97 -10.66 1.33 11.36
CA THR A 97 -12.04 1.67 11.74
C THR A 97 -12.23 3.17 11.66
N ARG A 98 -13.44 3.55 11.27
CA ARG A 98 -13.88 4.93 11.23
C ARG A 98 -14.93 5.13 12.33
N THR A 99 -14.68 6.07 13.23
CA THR A 99 -15.58 6.38 14.32
C THR A 99 -16.10 7.81 14.16
N VAL A 100 -17.43 7.94 14.16
CA VAL A 100 -18.10 9.24 14.12
C VAL A 100 -18.58 9.57 15.53
N THR A 101 -18.07 10.67 16.09
CA THR A 101 -18.48 11.16 17.40
C THR A 101 -19.51 12.28 17.18
N PRO A 102 -20.75 12.14 17.71
CA PRO A 102 -21.82 13.12 17.48
C PRO A 102 -21.67 14.34 18.38
N THR A 103 -20.55 15.02 18.22
CA THR A 103 -20.26 16.31 18.84
C THR A 103 -20.63 17.45 17.92
N VAL A 104 -20.63 18.71 18.38
CA VAL A 104 -20.83 19.88 17.52
C VAL A 104 -19.54 20.69 17.53
N PRO A 105 -18.78 20.71 16.42
CA PRO A 105 -18.98 19.97 15.16
C PRO A 105 -18.73 18.47 15.28
N VAL A 106 -19.31 17.68 14.34
CA VAL A 106 -19.09 16.21 14.27
C VAL A 106 -17.61 15.91 14.06
N THR A 107 -17.08 15.00 14.83
CA THR A 107 -15.69 14.56 14.73
C THR A 107 -15.62 13.14 14.16
N VAL A 108 -14.76 12.94 13.16
CA VAL A 108 -14.49 11.62 12.56
C VAL A 108 -13.05 11.27 12.86
N THR A 109 -12.85 10.11 13.48
CA THR A 109 -11.52 9.58 13.79
C THR A 109 -11.27 8.24 13.09
N TYR A 110 -10.02 7.98 12.79
CA TYR A 110 -9.55 6.74 12.14
C TYR A 110 -8.51 6.08 13.03
N GLU A 111 -8.60 4.78 13.15
CA GLU A 111 -7.69 3.98 13.99
C GLU A 111 -7.43 2.64 13.31
N LEU A 112 -6.19 2.14 13.42
CA LEU A 112 -5.87 0.82 12.88
C LEU A 112 -6.54 -0.28 13.70
N THR A 113 -7.05 -1.29 13.00
CA THR A 113 -7.47 -2.56 13.62
C THR A 113 -6.25 -3.40 13.96
N ASP A 114 -6.43 -4.50 14.68
CA ASP A 114 -5.34 -5.45 14.92
C ASP A 114 -4.75 -5.95 13.60
N LEU A 115 -5.60 -6.19 12.60
CA LEU A 115 -5.14 -6.56 11.25
C LEU A 115 -4.30 -5.44 10.62
N GLY A 116 -4.76 -4.19 10.73
CA GLY A 116 -4.01 -3.02 10.25
C GLY A 116 -2.67 -2.85 10.96
N LEU A 117 -2.62 -3.09 12.26
CA LEU A 117 -1.37 -3.06 13.03
C LEU A 117 -0.39 -4.13 12.58
N SER A 118 -0.87 -5.34 12.28
CA SER A 118 -0.01 -6.42 11.78
C SER A 118 0.60 -6.07 10.43
N LEU A 119 -0.17 -5.43 9.54
CA LEU A 119 0.35 -4.94 8.26
C LEU A 119 1.31 -3.77 8.46
N HIS A 120 1.04 -2.89 9.41
CA HIS A 120 1.94 -1.78 9.75
C HIS A 120 3.33 -2.28 10.17
N HIS A 121 3.41 -3.37 10.94
CA HIS A 121 4.68 -3.97 11.32
C HIS A 121 5.49 -4.41 10.09
N LEU A 122 4.83 -4.94 9.06
CA LEU A 122 5.48 -5.30 7.81
C LEU A 122 5.98 -4.06 7.05
N THR A 123 5.18 -3.00 6.96
CA THR A 123 5.57 -1.76 6.28
C THR A 123 6.69 -1.02 7.02
N ARG A 124 6.79 -1.19 8.33
CA ARG A 124 7.91 -0.67 9.11
C ARG A 124 9.24 -1.25 8.63
N GLY A 125 9.28 -2.52 8.30
CA GLY A 125 10.46 -3.17 7.72
C GLY A 125 10.86 -2.56 6.39
N LEU A 126 9.90 -2.25 5.52
CA LEU A 126 10.14 -1.55 4.25
C LEU A 126 10.75 -0.17 4.49
N ARG A 127 10.20 0.58 5.44
CA ARG A 127 10.71 1.91 5.79
C ARG A 127 12.13 1.85 6.33
N GLN A 128 12.41 0.91 7.20
CA GLN A 128 13.76 0.71 7.75
C GLN A 128 14.76 0.37 6.65
N TRP A 129 14.37 -0.50 5.74
CA TRP A 129 15.21 -0.84 4.59
C TRP A 129 15.54 0.39 3.75
N ALA A 130 14.52 1.21 3.48
CA ALA A 130 14.68 2.44 2.70
C ALA A 130 15.63 3.42 3.40
N GLN A 131 15.49 3.61 4.70
CA GLN A 131 16.36 4.50 5.48
C GLN A 131 17.82 4.04 5.45
N THR A 132 18.05 2.74 5.42
CA THR A 132 19.39 2.15 5.43
C THR A 132 20.03 2.14 4.04
N HIS A 133 19.25 1.91 2.98
CA HIS A 133 19.78 1.53 1.67
C HIS A 133 19.47 2.51 0.53
N MET A 134 18.59 3.51 0.73
CA MET A 134 18.23 4.40 -0.38
C MET A 134 19.44 5.20 -0.91
N ASP A 135 20.41 5.52 -0.08
CA ASP A 135 21.63 6.19 -0.54
C ASP A 135 22.40 5.32 -1.56
N GLU A 136 22.47 4.01 -1.33
CA GLU A 136 23.07 3.07 -2.28
C GLU A 136 22.26 2.97 -3.58
N VAL A 137 20.92 2.98 -3.49
CA VAL A 137 20.05 2.97 -4.67
C VAL A 137 20.28 4.21 -5.51
N LEU A 138 20.33 5.39 -4.88
CA LEU A 138 20.56 6.66 -5.56
C LEU A 138 21.96 6.73 -6.17
N ALA A 139 22.97 6.24 -5.47
CA ALA A 139 24.33 6.14 -6.00
C ALA A 139 24.40 5.21 -7.22
N GLY A 140 23.66 4.10 -7.19
CA GLY A 140 23.53 3.18 -8.32
C GLY A 140 22.90 3.85 -9.55
N ARG A 141 21.88 4.67 -9.36
CA ARG A 141 21.24 5.44 -10.44
C ARG A 141 22.22 6.42 -11.07
N GLU A 142 22.95 7.19 -10.24
CA GLU A 142 23.94 8.15 -10.72
C GLU A 142 25.03 7.46 -11.54
N LYS A 143 25.50 6.32 -11.07
CA LYS A 143 26.51 5.53 -11.78
C LYS A 143 26.00 5.05 -13.14
N TYR A 144 24.77 4.58 -13.19
CA TYR A 144 24.13 4.12 -14.43
C TYR A 144 23.95 5.27 -15.41
N ASP A 145 23.44 6.40 -14.95
CA ASP A 145 23.18 7.58 -15.78
C ASP A 145 24.49 8.16 -16.32
N ALA A 146 25.56 8.17 -15.53
CA ALA A 146 26.89 8.61 -15.99
C ALA A 146 27.46 7.67 -17.03
N GLY A 147 27.22 6.36 -16.95
CA GLY A 147 27.65 5.38 -17.94
C GLY A 147 26.81 5.35 -19.21
N ALA A 148 25.61 5.96 -19.19
CA ALA A 148 24.68 5.99 -20.32
C ALA A 148 24.97 7.13 -21.32
N SER A 149 25.93 7.99 -21.05
CA SER A 149 26.32 9.09 -21.93
C SER A 149 27.21 8.64 -23.10
#